data_18167a425091139b160b9b57d2ea8a55
#
_entry.id   18167a425091139b160b9b57d2ea8a55
#
_cell.length_a   1.000
_cell.length_b   1.000
_cell.length_c   1.000
_cell.angle_alpha   90.00
_cell.angle_beta   90.00
_cell.angle_gamma   90.00
#
_symmetry.space_group_name_H-M   'P 1'
#
loop_
_entity.id
_entity.type
_entity.pdbx_description
1 polymer ?
#
loop_
_entity_poly.entity_id
_entity_poly.type
_entity_poly.pdbx_seq_one_letter_code
_entity_poly.pdbx_strand_id
1 'polypeptide(L)'
;MPKMMRNFLFLLCCLSLWHVPLSVKAQAIPPRQMLSPDDRVTEQRRLPLTLYFRYRSSALLGRELRVIPVPASGPFELSVVRALLDGPGSLYPHLSPLFPPGTQVLSIVAQGGTLFVTFNESIMGRYPDEPLIMTPDYSKGEGALRRRVAMAGLVNTLTELEHCSAVQVLVRGETYISASMRLSQRYYLEDSDVLPDPLIRQEAFIQSPKSVAQTLLAAWQSNNWASCYPLLISGARTLPSEHELYETLRQAPKVLIYSLTSGSVALDGQSAIVCVDYSLLRNNGSTQEIKALPLKVLLIDGIFRIPYESLHNLLELPNE
;
A
#
# COMPACT_ATOMS: atom_id res chain seq x y z
N MET A 1 -48.50 65.19 60.94
CA MET A 1 -47.42 64.27 61.24
C MET A 1 -47.90 62.88 60.92
N PRO A 2 -47.57 62.27 59.87
CA PRO A 2 -46.62 61.12 59.81
C PRO A 2 -46.12 60.73 58.40
N LYS A 3 -46.20 61.51 57.37
CA LYS A 3 -45.74 61.12 56.02
C LYS A 3 -44.25 61.35 55.78
N MET A 4 -43.61 62.23 56.52
CA MET A 4 -42.18 62.50 56.34
C MET A 4 -41.24 61.47 56.95
N MET A 5 -41.69 60.78 58.00
CA MET A 5 -40.86 59.77 58.71
C MET A 5 -40.77 58.44 57.96
N ARG A 6 -41.81 58.10 57.11
CA ARG A 6 -41.83 56.84 56.37
C ARG A 6 -40.90 56.88 55.14
N ASN A 7 -40.67 58.06 54.56
CA ASN A 7 -39.77 58.22 53.45
C ASN A 7 -38.29 58.25 53.87
N PHE A 8 -38.00 58.65 55.12
CA PHE A 8 -36.63 58.66 55.69
C PHE A 8 -36.18 57.23 56.03
N LEU A 9 -37.10 56.35 56.47
CA LEU A 9 -36.76 54.97 56.78
C LEU A 9 -36.52 54.18 55.48
N PHE A 10 -37.19 54.50 54.38
CA PHE A 10 -36.96 53.84 53.09
C PHE A 10 -35.64 54.25 52.43
N LEU A 11 -35.24 55.52 52.66
CA LEU A 11 -33.95 56.00 52.12
C LEU A 11 -32.75 55.39 52.88
N LEU A 12 -32.91 55.10 54.20
CA LEU A 12 -31.86 54.46 55.00
C LEU A 12 -31.70 52.98 54.68
N CYS A 13 -32.77 52.28 54.32
CA CYS A 13 -32.72 50.87 53.87
C CYS A 13 -32.07 50.73 52.50
N CYS A 14 -32.25 51.66 51.58
CA CYS A 14 -31.63 51.61 50.29
C CYS A 14 -30.09 51.92 50.28
N LEU A 15 -29.62 52.64 51.26
CA LEU A 15 -28.21 52.96 51.45
C LEU A 15 -27.40 51.83 52.11
N SER A 16 -28.07 50.96 52.85
CA SER A 16 -27.41 49.81 53.53
C SER A 16 -27.18 48.59 52.61
N LEU A 17 -27.79 48.56 51.40
CA LEU A 17 -27.64 47.50 50.44
C LEU A 17 -26.47 47.69 49.44
N TRP A 18 -25.75 48.81 49.53
CA TRP A 18 -24.65 49.11 48.59
C TRP A 18 -23.23 48.84 49.13
N HIS A 19 -23.11 48.20 50.32
CA HIS A 19 -21.83 47.84 50.91
C HIS A 19 -21.65 46.36 51.12
N VAL A 20 -22.14 45.50 50.17
CA VAL A 20 -21.62 44.13 50.11
C VAL A 20 -20.33 44.18 49.27
N PRO A 21 -19.15 44.01 49.86
CA PRO A 21 -17.96 43.82 49.06
C PRO A 21 -18.11 42.50 48.36
N LEU A 22 -18.39 42.57 47.05
CA LEU A 22 -18.17 41.41 46.18
C LEU A 22 -16.65 41.13 46.16
N SER A 23 -16.16 40.50 47.25
CA SER A 23 -14.87 39.81 47.17
C SER A 23 -14.98 38.68 46.18
N VAL A 24 -14.92 38.96 44.90
CA VAL A 24 -14.54 37.97 43.90
C VAL A 24 -13.09 37.61 44.31
N LYS A 25 -12.95 36.57 45.11
CA LYS A 25 -11.69 35.86 45.21
C LYS A 25 -11.41 35.34 43.79
N ALA A 26 -10.60 36.07 43.04
CA ALA A 26 -9.94 35.51 41.89
C ALA A 26 -9.24 34.24 42.43
N GLN A 27 -9.84 33.08 42.20
CA GLN A 27 -9.16 31.80 42.38
C GLN A 27 -7.98 31.85 41.40
N ALA A 28 -6.81 32.13 41.89
CA ALA A 28 -5.60 31.94 41.13
C ALA A 28 -5.61 30.50 40.65
N ILE A 29 -5.69 30.30 39.35
CA ILE A 29 -5.53 28.99 38.73
C ILE A 29 -4.18 28.45 39.23
N PRO A 30 -4.14 27.33 39.93
CA PRO A 30 -2.89 26.81 40.45
C PRO A 30 -1.86 26.67 39.31
N PRO A 31 -0.58 26.96 39.56
CA PRO A 31 0.46 26.92 38.53
C PRO A 31 0.53 25.61 37.71
N ARG A 32 -0.01 24.51 38.31
CA ARG A 32 -0.14 23.18 37.65
C ARG A 32 -1.18 23.11 36.51
N GLN A 33 -2.01 24.15 36.31
CA GLN A 33 -2.97 24.24 35.21
C GLN A 33 -2.46 25.11 34.05
N MET A 34 -1.28 25.68 34.15
CA MET A 34 -0.59 26.26 33.02
C MET A 34 0.13 25.14 32.27
N LEU A 35 -0.27 24.87 31.05
CA LEU A 35 0.46 23.97 30.16
C LEU A 35 1.86 24.56 29.96
N SER A 36 2.88 23.88 30.48
CA SER A 36 4.27 24.15 30.12
C SER A 36 4.45 23.97 28.61
N PRO A 37 5.33 24.71 27.95
CA PRO A 37 5.72 24.41 26.58
C PRO A 37 6.19 22.95 26.38
N ASP A 38 6.73 22.34 27.45
CA ASP A 38 7.16 20.93 27.48
C ASP A 38 6.01 19.93 27.65
N ASP A 39 4.83 20.38 28.15
CA ASP A 39 3.61 19.58 28.26
C ASP A 39 2.78 19.57 26.98
N ARG A 40 3.22 20.25 25.93
CA ARG A 40 2.66 20.06 24.62
C ARG A 40 3.04 18.67 24.18
N VAL A 41 2.13 17.72 24.34
CA VAL A 41 2.13 16.49 23.55
C VAL A 41 2.16 16.96 22.10
N THR A 42 3.35 16.99 21.54
CA THR A 42 3.50 17.29 20.13
C THR A 42 2.86 16.08 19.45
N GLU A 43 1.60 16.21 19.06
CA GLU A 43 0.95 15.17 18.24
C GLU A 43 1.87 14.94 17.06
N GLN A 44 2.61 13.86 17.13
CA GLN A 44 3.52 13.50 16.06
C GLN A 44 2.69 13.30 14.80
N ARG A 45 2.83 14.22 13.85
CA ARG A 45 2.14 14.12 12.55
C ARG A 45 2.41 12.74 11.97
N ARG A 46 1.36 12.09 11.52
CA ARG A 46 1.42 10.77 10.90
C ARG A 46 0.82 10.84 9.50
N LEU A 47 1.43 10.17 8.55
CA LEU A 47 0.95 10.14 7.17
C LEU A 47 0.67 8.69 6.74
N PRO A 48 -0.49 8.41 6.18
CA PRO A 48 -0.76 7.13 5.55
C PRO A 48 0.03 7.03 4.25
N LEU A 49 0.71 5.92 4.04
CA LEU A 49 1.45 5.62 2.83
C LEU A 49 1.31 4.16 2.46
N THR A 50 1.26 3.87 1.16
CA THR A 50 1.28 2.50 0.66
C THR A 50 2.73 2.01 0.58
N LEU A 51 3.02 0.94 1.30
CA LEU A 51 4.28 0.20 1.21
C LEU A 51 4.06 -1.01 0.30
N TYR A 52 5.07 -1.34 -0.50
CA TYR A 52 5.02 -2.48 -1.41
C TYR A 52 6.00 -3.55 -0.94
N PHE A 53 5.47 -4.75 -0.69
CA PHE A 53 6.23 -5.92 -0.26
C PHE A 53 6.04 -7.08 -1.23
N ARG A 54 6.94 -8.03 -1.24
CA ARG A 54 6.82 -9.21 -2.07
C ARG A 54 5.60 -10.04 -1.64
N TYR A 55 4.75 -10.42 -2.59
CA TYR A 55 3.62 -11.28 -2.34
C TYR A 55 4.01 -12.75 -2.49
N ARG A 56 4.03 -13.51 -1.38
CA ARG A 56 4.46 -14.92 -1.34
C ARG A 56 5.82 -15.11 -2.02
N SER A 57 5.96 -16.16 -2.84
CA SER A 57 7.15 -16.44 -3.66
C SER A 57 7.01 -15.96 -5.11
N SER A 58 6.08 -15.04 -5.39
CA SER A 58 5.83 -14.54 -6.75
C SER A 58 6.73 -13.37 -7.12
N ALA A 59 6.65 -12.96 -8.39
CA ALA A 59 7.23 -11.70 -8.87
C ALA A 59 6.34 -10.47 -8.56
N LEU A 60 5.18 -10.66 -7.91
CA LEU A 60 4.24 -9.58 -7.63
C LEU A 60 4.53 -8.90 -6.30
N LEU A 61 4.21 -7.61 -6.26
CA LEU A 61 4.17 -6.80 -5.05
C LEU A 61 2.74 -6.71 -4.51
N GLY A 62 2.59 -6.97 -3.24
CA GLY A 62 1.37 -6.67 -2.49
C GLY A 62 1.49 -5.34 -1.77
N ARG A 63 0.33 -4.72 -1.50
CA ARG A 63 0.21 -3.40 -0.89
C ARG A 63 -0.12 -3.52 0.58
N GLU A 64 0.56 -2.73 1.38
CA GLU A 64 0.23 -2.50 2.78
C GLU A 64 0.04 -1.00 3.00
N LEU A 65 -1.13 -0.59 3.45
CA LEU A 65 -1.35 0.79 3.91
C LEU A 65 -0.83 0.93 5.34
N ARG A 66 0.22 1.72 5.53
CA ARG A 66 0.84 1.95 6.83
C ARG A 66 0.82 3.42 7.20
N VAL A 67 0.51 3.72 8.45
CA VAL A 67 0.58 5.09 8.99
C VAL A 67 1.97 5.32 9.57
N ILE A 68 2.76 6.16 8.92
CA ILE A 68 4.16 6.42 9.24
C ILE A 68 4.30 7.74 9.99
N PRO A 69 4.99 7.77 11.14
CA PRO A 69 5.23 9.00 11.87
C PRO A 69 6.20 9.90 11.11
N VAL A 70 5.85 11.17 11.00
CA VAL A 70 6.75 12.21 10.44
C VAL A 70 7.78 12.57 11.50
N PRO A 71 9.08 12.43 11.23
CA PRO A 71 10.11 12.74 12.22
C PRO A 71 10.13 14.24 12.52
N ALA A 72 10.48 14.61 13.77
CA ALA A 72 10.65 16.00 14.17
C ALA A 72 11.84 16.68 13.45
N SER A 73 12.83 15.88 13.03
CA SER A 73 14.00 16.33 12.28
C SER A 73 14.42 15.27 11.26
N GLY A 74 14.95 15.71 10.13
CA GLY A 74 15.36 14.83 9.03
C GLY A 74 14.26 14.55 8.00
N PRO A 75 14.60 13.87 6.91
CA PRO A 75 13.67 13.62 5.82
C PRO A 75 12.65 12.53 6.18
N PHE A 76 11.39 12.73 5.81
CA PHE A 76 10.31 11.77 6.01
C PHE A 76 10.58 10.45 5.26
N GLU A 77 11.19 10.53 4.10
CA GLU A 77 11.58 9.41 3.25
C GLU A 77 12.46 8.40 3.99
N LEU A 78 13.29 8.87 4.93
CA LEU A 78 14.10 7.99 5.78
C LEU A 78 13.23 7.10 6.67
N SER A 79 12.13 7.66 7.22
CA SER A 79 11.15 6.90 8.00
C SER A 79 10.40 5.89 7.11
N VAL A 80 10.10 6.26 5.87
CA VAL A 80 9.46 5.38 4.89
C VAL A 80 10.36 4.18 4.55
N VAL A 81 11.63 4.42 4.24
CA VAL A 81 12.57 3.33 3.93
C VAL A 81 12.82 2.45 5.15
N ARG A 82 12.91 3.01 6.35
CA ARG A 82 13.02 2.21 7.59
C ARG A 82 11.79 1.32 7.78
N ALA A 83 10.58 1.86 7.60
CA ALA A 83 9.36 1.06 7.68
C ALA A 83 9.30 -0.07 6.64
N LEU A 84 9.91 0.13 5.46
CA LEU A 84 10.05 -0.89 4.44
C LEU A 84 11.09 -1.96 4.84
N LEU A 85 12.19 -1.56 5.48
CA LEU A 85 13.22 -2.47 5.99
C LEU A 85 12.73 -3.30 7.18
N ASP A 86 11.85 -2.75 8.02
CA ASP A 86 11.22 -3.45 9.15
C ASP A 86 10.33 -4.62 8.69
N GLY A 87 9.98 -4.65 7.39
CA GLY A 87 9.14 -5.68 6.79
C GLY A 87 7.63 -5.42 6.95
N PRO A 88 6.79 -6.34 6.42
CA PRO A 88 5.34 -6.20 6.46
C PRO A 88 4.78 -6.38 7.86
N GLY A 89 3.63 -5.73 8.11
CA GLY A 89 2.88 -5.87 9.36
C GLY A 89 2.27 -7.26 9.52
N SER A 90 2.02 -7.67 10.76
CA SER A 90 1.47 -9.00 11.11
C SER A 90 0.09 -9.28 10.51
N LEU A 91 -0.65 -8.24 10.10
CA LEU A 91 -1.95 -8.36 9.43
C LEU A 91 -1.81 -8.83 7.96
N TYR A 92 -0.60 -8.88 7.41
CA TYR A 92 -0.32 -9.25 6.03
C TYR A 92 0.55 -10.52 5.94
N PRO A 93 0.05 -11.69 6.34
CA PRO A 93 0.84 -12.93 6.46
C PRO A 93 1.38 -13.44 5.12
N HIS A 94 0.84 -12.94 4.00
CA HIS A 94 1.27 -13.32 2.66
C HIS A 94 2.33 -12.39 2.05
N LEU A 95 2.67 -11.31 2.76
CA LEU A 95 3.74 -10.40 2.36
C LEU A 95 5.07 -10.81 3.02
N SER A 96 6.18 -10.61 2.32
CA SER A 96 7.53 -10.99 2.78
C SER A 96 8.46 -9.79 2.76
N PRO A 97 9.45 -9.72 3.68
CA PRO A 97 10.50 -8.71 3.64
C PRO A 97 11.21 -8.68 2.29
N LEU A 98 11.62 -7.49 1.87
CA LEU A 98 12.23 -7.28 0.57
C LEU A 98 13.74 -7.50 0.56
N PHE A 99 14.41 -7.12 1.63
CA PHE A 99 15.87 -7.01 1.65
C PHE A 99 16.52 -8.10 2.49
N PRO A 100 17.79 -8.43 2.20
CA PRO A 100 18.57 -9.31 3.04
C PRO A 100 18.67 -8.80 4.49
N PRO A 101 18.82 -9.71 5.47
CA PRO A 101 19.02 -9.33 6.87
C PRO A 101 20.21 -8.40 7.07
N GLY A 102 20.08 -7.46 8.00
CA GLY A 102 21.12 -6.49 8.31
C GLY A 102 21.20 -5.29 7.35
N THR A 103 20.35 -5.25 6.32
CA THR A 103 20.25 -4.06 5.43
C THR A 103 19.77 -2.87 6.23
N GLN A 104 20.51 -1.75 6.14
CA GLN A 104 20.22 -0.49 6.80
C GLN A 104 20.30 0.68 5.82
N VAL A 105 19.39 1.63 5.94
CA VAL A 105 19.47 2.89 5.24
C VAL A 105 20.35 3.86 6.01
N LEU A 106 21.39 4.37 5.37
CA LEU A 106 22.37 5.28 5.96
C LEU A 106 21.99 6.73 5.73
N SER A 107 21.55 7.08 4.53
CA SER A 107 21.12 8.45 4.19
C SER A 107 20.17 8.46 3.00
N ILE A 108 19.37 9.54 2.91
CA ILE A 108 18.56 9.85 1.74
C ILE A 108 18.78 11.31 1.39
N VAL A 109 18.98 11.60 0.11
CA VAL A 109 19.13 12.95 -0.44
C VAL A 109 18.18 13.11 -1.61
N ALA A 110 17.38 14.18 -1.61
CA ALA A 110 16.48 14.50 -2.71
C ALA A 110 17.15 15.53 -3.64
N GLN A 111 17.12 15.30 -4.93
CA GLN A 111 17.63 16.23 -5.95
C GLN A 111 16.83 16.07 -7.25
N GLY A 112 16.17 17.14 -7.70
CA GLY A 112 15.50 17.16 -9.01
C GLY A 112 14.44 16.08 -9.21
N GLY A 113 13.66 15.72 -8.16
CA GLY A 113 12.67 14.65 -8.22
C GLY A 113 13.25 13.23 -8.07
N THR A 114 14.57 13.10 -7.97
CA THR A 114 15.25 11.81 -7.73
C THR A 114 15.64 11.71 -6.24
N LEU A 115 15.31 10.59 -5.62
CA LEU A 115 15.77 10.24 -4.29
C LEU A 115 17.02 9.35 -4.40
N PHE A 116 18.14 9.82 -3.84
CA PHE A 116 19.37 9.06 -3.70
C PHE A 116 19.35 8.36 -2.35
N VAL A 117 19.14 7.04 -2.36
CA VAL A 117 19.03 6.23 -1.14
C VAL A 117 20.30 5.45 -0.95
N THR A 118 21.04 5.73 0.14
CA THR A 118 22.29 5.04 0.46
C THR A 118 22.04 3.96 1.51
N PHE A 119 22.38 2.72 1.18
CA PHE A 119 22.35 1.58 2.08
C PHE A 119 23.76 1.15 2.50
N ASN A 120 23.83 0.36 3.57
CA ASN A 120 25.06 -0.38 3.93
C ASN A 120 25.29 -1.57 2.98
N GLU A 121 26.45 -2.22 3.09
CA GLU A 121 26.84 -3.37 2.24
C GLU A 121 25.91 -4.58 2.38
N SER A 122 25.17 -4.69 3.49
CA SER A 122 24.26 -5.81 3.72
C SER A 122 23.15 -5.93 2.68
N ILE A 123 22.83 -4.85 1.94
CA ILE A 123 21.88 -4.90 0.83
C ILE A 123 22.34 -5.90 -0.25
N MET A 124 23.65 -6.07 -0.43
CA MET A 124 24.26 -7.03 -1.37
C MET A 124 24.38 -8.44 -0.78
N GLY A 125 23.92 -8.62 0.46
CA GLY A 125 23.94 -9.89 1.18
C GLY A 125 23.05 -10.96 0.56
N ARG A 126 23.08 -12.13 1.17
CA ARG A 126 22.21 -13.26 0.80
C ARG A 126 20.93 -13.28 1.61
N TYR A 127 19.89 -13.82 1.01
CA TYR A 127 18.68 -14.19 1.75
C TYR A 127 18.94 -15.48 2.54
N PRO A 128 18.29 -15.68 3.70
CA PRO A 128 18.57 -16.82 4.59
C PRO A 128 18.41 -18.20 3.94
N ASP A 129 17.50 -18.30 2.97
CA ASP A 129 17.16 -19.52 2.23
C ASP A 129 17.80 -19.58 0.83
N GLU A 130 18.66 -18.61 0.50
CA GLU A 130 19.42 -18.61 -0.75
C GLU A 130 20.54 -19.65 -0.69
N PRO A 131 20.64 -20.59 -1.66
CA PRO A 131 21.65 -21.63 -1.62
C PRO A 131 23.07 -21.05 -1.67
N LEU A 132 24.00 -21.71 -0.97
CA LEU A 132 25.41 -21.38 -0.96
C LEU A 132 26.03 -21.80 -2.31
N ILE A 133 25.94 -20.96 -3.31
CA ILE A 133 26.61 -21.16 -4.60
C ILE A 133 27.96 -20.43 -4.54
N MET A 134 29.03 -21.11 -4.95
CA MET A 134 30.40 -20.55 -4.89
C MET A 134 30.58 -19.35 -5.82
N THR A 135 29.84 -19.27 -6.90
CA THR A 135 29.74 -18.11 -7.80
C THR A 135 28.28 -17.72 -7.92
N PRO A 136 27.82 -16.71 -7.18
CA PRO A 136 26.44 -16.28 -7.28
C PRO A 136 26.19 -15.70 -8.67
N ASP A 137 25.40 -16.40 -9.47
CA ASP A 137 24.83 -15.83 -10.68
C ASP A 137 23.63 -14.95 -10.25
N TYR A 138 23.93 -13.67 -10.00
CA TYR A 138 22.92 -12.70 -9.56
C TYR A 138 21.83 -12.47 -10.59
N SER A 139 22.04 -12.89 -11.84
CA SER A 139 21.09 -12.67 -12.94
C SER A 139 20.02 -13.76 -13.04
N LYS A 140 20.14 -14.87 -12.32
CA LYS A 140 19.29 -16.04 -12.44
C LYS A 140 18.77 -16.56 -11.10
N GLY A 141 17.64 -17.27 -11.16
CA GLY A 141 17.07 -17.98 -10.04
C GLY A 141 16.30 -17.10 -9.05
N GLU A 142 15.94 -17.69 -7.92
CA GLU A 142 15.07 -17.10 -6.91
C GLU A 142 15.71 -15.87 -6.24
N GLY A 143 17.02 -15.90 -5.99
CA GLY A 143 17.74 -14.77 -5.40
C GLY A 143 17.71 -13.54 -6.31
N ALA A 144 17.92 -13.72 -7.61
CA ALA A 144 17.81 -12.65 -8.59
C ALA A 144 16.39 -12.08 -8.69
N LEU A 145 15.38 -12.96 -8.67
CA LEU A 145 13.97 -12.53 -8.64
C LEU A 145 13.69 -11.69 -7.39
N ARG A 146 14.14 -12.13 -6.21
CA ARG A 146 13.95 -11.37 -4.94
C ARG A 146 14.60 -9.99 -5.01
N ARG A 147 15.83 -9.88 -5.50
CA ARG A 147 16.52 -8.59 -5.64
C ARG A 147 15.80 -7.66 -6.59
N ARG A 148 15.30 -8.20 -7.70
CA ARG A 148 14.49 -7.43 -8.68
C ARG A 148 13.19 -6.92 -8.05
N VAL A 149 12.47 -7.79 -7.34
CA VAL A 149 11.24 -7.43 -6.62
C VAL A 149 11.53 -6.44 -5.49
N ALA A 150 12.68 -6.56 -4.81
CA ALA A 150 13.08 -5.63 -3.76
C ALA A 150 13.32 -4.21 -4.31
N MET A 151 14.00 -4.10 -5.46
CA MET A 151 14.18 -2.80 -6.12
C MET A 151 12.84 -2.22 -6.58
N ALA A 152 11.96 -3.04 -7.16
CA ALA A 152 10.63 -2.60 -7.55
C ALA A 152 9.80 -2.15 -6.33
N GLY A 153 9.85 -2.87 -5.21
CA GLY A 153 9.16 -2.51 -3.98
C GLY A 153 9.64 -1.18 -3.38
N LEU A 154 10.96 -0.98 -3.35
CA LEU A 154 11.56 0.29 -2.91
C LEU A 154 11.10 1.46 -3.77
N VAL A 155 11.26 1.31 -5.09
CA VAL A 155 10.93 2.38 -6.04
C VAL A 155 9.43 2.70 -6.01
N ASN A 156 8.58 1.67 -6.07
CA ASN A 156 7.14 1.87 -6.04
C ASN A 156 6.65 2.48 -4.72
N THR A 157 7.28 2.15 -3.60
CA THR A 157 6.98 2.77 -2.30
C THR A 157 7.38 4.25 -2.28
N LEU A 158 8.58 4.59 -2.73
CA LEU A 158 9.06 5.96 -2.69
C LEU A 158 8.37 6.87 -3.72
N THR A 159 7.96 6.32 -4.86
CA THR A 159 7.19 7.05 -5.89
C THR A 159 5.71 7.24 -5.53
N GLU A 160 5.22 6.73 -4.39
CA GLU A 160 3.95 7.19 -3.80
C GLU A 160 4.07 8.62 -3.23
N LEU A 161 5.28 9.09 -2.98
CA LEU A 161 5.55 10.47 -2.54
C LEU A 161 5.50 11.38 -3.77
N GLU A 162 4.62 12.38 -3.78
CA GLU A 162 4.36 13.27 -4.92
C GLU A 162 5.61 13.94 -5.49
N HIS A 163 6.62 14.19 -4.65
CA HIS A 163 7.87 14.84 -5.05
C HIS A 163 8.95 13.87 -5.55
N CYS A 164 8.67 12.55 -5.57
CA CYS A 164 9.61 11.53 -6.00
C CYS A 164 9.15 10.90 -7.33
N SER A 165 9.91 11.12 -8.39
CA SER A 165 9.68 10.49 -9.69
C SER A 165 10.64 9.34 -10.00
N ALA A 166 11.80 9.31 -9.33
CA ALA A 166 12.83 8.31 -9.55
C ALA A 166 13.67 8.03 -8.29
N VAL A 167 14.29 6.87 -8.22
CA VAL A 167 15.13 6.45 -7.10
C VAL A 167 16.48 5.96 -7.61
N GLN A 168 17.57 6.49 -7.08
CA GLN A 168 18.93 6.01 -7.30
C GLN A 168 19.42 5.30 -6.05
N VAL A 169 19.71 4.02 -6.17
CA VAL A 169 20.25 3.22 -5.07
C VAL A 169 21.77 3.35 -5.03
N LEU A 170 22.29 3.67 -3.85
CA LEU A 170 23.71 3.78 -3.54
C LEU A 170 24.06 2.81 -2.42
N VAL A 171 25.29 2.34 -2.40
CA VAL A 171 25.86 1.48 -1.36
C VAL A 171 27.11 2.14 -0.79
N ARG A 172 27.24 2.13 0.53
CA ARG A 172 28.45 2.55 1.23
C ARG A 172 29.00 1.38 2.04
N GLY A 173 30.26 1.06 1.79
CA GLY A 173 30.99 0.06 2.55
C GLY A 173 31.66 0.65 3.79
N GLU A 174 31.86 -0.18 4.80
CA GLU A 174 32.59 0.20 6.00
C GLU A 174 34.12 -0.02 5.84
N THR A 175 34.48 -0.98 5.01
CA THR A 175 35.86 -1.49 4.96
C THR A 175 36.65 -0.98 3.76
N TYR A 176 36.04 -0.83 2.61
CA TYR A 176 36.76 -0.54 1.35
C TYR A 176 36.21 0.67 0.59
N ILE A 177 35.05 1.18 0.96
CA ILE A 177 34.34 2.20 0.21
C ILE A 177 33.98 3.35 1.12
N SER A 178 34.86 4.36 1.20
CA SER A 178 34.60 5.60 1.96
C SER A 178 33.54 6.50 1.32
N ALA A 179 33.21 6.28 0.04
CA ALA A 179 32.22 7.04 -0.72
C ALA A 179 31.03 6.15 -1.09
N SER A 180 29.83 6.76 -1.23
CA SER A 180 28.65 6.04 -1.73
C SER A 180 28.82 5.74 -3.22
N MET A 181 28.65 4.48 -3.59
CA MET A 181 28.75 3.99 -4.96
C MET A 181 27.35 3.57 -5.47
N ARG A 182 27.11 3.76 -6.77
CA ARG A 182 25.86 3.26 -7.39
C ARG A 182 25.84 1.74 -7.40
N LEU A 183 24.69 1.18 -7.07
CA LEU A 183 24.47 -0.25 -7.19
C LEU A 183 24.43 -0.65 -8.67
N SER A 184 25.21 -1.65 -9.08
CA SER A 184 25.24 -2.13 -10.46
C SER A 184 23.92 -2.78 -10.87
N GLN A 185 23.56 -2.72 -12.14
CA GLN A 185 22.42 -3.45 -12.71
C GLN A 185 22.54 -4.96 -12.53
N ARG A 186 23.74 -5.51 -12.56
CA ARG A 186 24.02 -6.92 -12.33
C ARG A 186 23.42 -7.46 -11.03
N TYR A 187 23.24 -6.59 -10.04
CA TYR A 187 22.64 -6.96 -8.77
C TYR A 187 21.17 -7.39 -8.90
N TYR A 188 20.39 -6.77 -9.82
CA TYR A 188 18.94 -6.94 -9.84
C TYR A 188 18.28 -7.05 -11.22
N LEU A 189 18.97 -6.70 -12.32
CA LEU A 189 18.34 -6.71 -13.64
C LEU A 189 18.91 -7.72 -14.60
N GLU A 190 20.22 -7.74 -14.83
CA GLU A 190 20.84 -8.59 -15.87
C GLU A 190 22.33 -8.70 -15.67
N ASP A 191 22.97 -9.51 -16.50
CA ASP A 191 24.41 -9.76 -16.55
C ASP A 191 25.16 -8.55 -17.16
N SER A 192 24.88 -7.35 -16.65
CA SER A 192 25.42 -6.09 -17.15
C SER A 192 26.11 -5.33 -16.03
N ASP A 193 27.37 -4.94 -16.23
CA ASP A 193 28.11 -4.04 -15.34
C ASP A 193 27.81 -2.55 -15.60
N VAL A 194 26.78 -2.24 -16.39
CA VAL A 194 26.36 -0.87 -16.65
C VAL A 194 25.78 -0.26 -15.37
N LEU A 195 26.17 0.97 -15.08
CA LEU A 195 25.55 1.74 -14.02
C LEU A 195 24.14 2.14 -14.45
N PRO A 196 23.11 1.81 -13.65
CA PRO A 196 21.75 2.11 -14.03
C PRO A 196 21.45 3.59 -13.94
N ASP A 197 20.55 4.03 -14.80
CA ASP A 197 19.81 5.27 -14.59
C ASP A 197 18.96 5.16 -13.31
N PRO A 198 18.52 6.30 -12.72
CA PRO A 198 17.58 6.26 -11.62
C PRO A 198 16.33 5.45 -11.99
N LEU A 199 15.92 4.55 -11.09
CA LEU A 199 14.78 3.67 -11.30
C LEU A 199 13.49 4.46 -11.18
N ILE A 200 12.62 4.32 -12.15
CA ILE A 200 11.25 4.87 -12.13
C ILE A 200 10.26 3.82 -11.65
N ARG A 201 9.03 4.23 -11.37
CA ARG A 201 7.93 3.34 -10.96
C ARG A 201 7.78 2.15 -11.91
N GLN A 202 7.67 0.96 -11.32
CA GLN A 202 7.65 -0.32 -12.04
C GLN A 202 6.28 -0.98 -11.92
N GLU A 203 5.34 -0.55 -12.77
CA GLU A 203 3.95 -1.02 -12.78
C GLU A 203 3.82 -2.53 -13.06
N ALA A 204 4.78 -3.12 -13.79
CA ALA A 204 4.75 -4.56 -14.10
C ALA A 204 4.77 -5.46 -12.87
N PHE A 205 5.28 -4.97 -11.73
CA PHE A 205 5.30 -5.69 -10.47
C PHE A 205 4.05 -5.45 -9.62
N ILE A 206 3.21 -4.48 -9.98
CA ILE A 206 2.00 -4.12 -9.24
C ILE A 206 0.79 -4.73 -9.93
N GLN A 207 0.05 -5.55 -9.19
CA GLN A 207 -1.22 -6.03 -9.70
C GLN A 207 -2.27 -4.91 -9.64
N SER A 208 -2.83 -4.58 -10.79
CA SER A 208 -3.95 -3.63 -10.91
C SER A 208 -5.28 -4.37 -11.08
N PRO A 209 -6.44 -3.75 -10.80
CA PRO A 209 -7.74 -4.35 -11.10
C PRO A 209 -7.86 -4.80 -12.55
N LYS A 210 -7.34 -3.99 -13.48
CA LYS A 210 -7.33 -4.28 -14.91
C LYS A 210 -6.46 -5.48 -15.25
N SER A 211 -5.26 -5.60 -14.67
CA SER A 211 -4.36 -6.73 -14.93
C SER A 211 -4.94 -8.06 -14.42
N VAL A 212 -5.65 -8.05 -13.28
CA VAL A 212 -6.33 -9.24 -12.74
C VAL A 212 -7.46 -9.69 -13.66
N ALA A 213 -8.31 -8.74 -14.10
CA ALA A 213 -9.37 -9.01 -15.06
C ALA A 213 -8.80 -9.55 -16.38
N GLN A 214 -7.71 -8.97 -16.87
CA GLN A 214 -7.03 -9.41 -18.09
C GLN A 214 -6.49 -10.83 -17.95
N THR A 215 -5.87 -11.17 -16.83
CA THR A 215 -5.37 -12.53 -16.55
C THR A 215 -6.51 -13.54 -16.53
N LEU A 216 -7.64 -13.21 -15.90
CA LEU A 216 -8.82 -14.07 -15.88
C LEU A 216 -9.35 -14.33 -17.29
N LEU A 217 -9.54 -13.27 -18.08
CA LEU A 217 -10.10 -13.39 -19.43
C LEU A 217 -9.15 -14.10 -20.40
N ALA A 218 -7.86 -13.87 -20.31
CA ALA A 218 -6.85 -14.57 -21.10
C ALA A 218 -6.81 -16.07 -20.74
N ALA A 219 -6.93 -16.40 -19.47
CA ALA A 219 -7.00 -17.79 -19.03
C ALA A 219 -8.29 -18.48 -19.53
N TRP A 220 -9.42 -17.78 -19.51
CA TRP A 220 -10.67 -18.28 -20.06
C TRP A 220 -10.56 -18.49 -21.57
N GLN A 221 -10.05 -17.52 -22.32
CA GLN A 221 -9.85 -17.62 -23.76
C GLN A 221 -8.95 -18.80 -24.15
N SER A 222 -7.90 -19.06 -23.38
CA SER A 222 -6.94 -20.15 -23.62
C SER A 222 -7.33 -21.48 -22.98
N ASN A 223 -8.47 -21.56 -22.27
CA ASN A 223 -8.88 -22.69 -21.42
C ASN A 223 -7.84 -23.09 -20.34
N ASN A 224 -7.00 -22.13 -19.91
CA ASN A 224 -6.02 -22.34 -18.84
C ASN A 224 -6.59 -21.96 -17.47
N TRP A 225 -7.57 -22.70 -17.01
CA TRP A 225 -8.30 -22.38 -15.79
C TRP A 225 -7.48 -22.54 -14.51
N ALA A 226 -6.43 -23.35 -14.52
CA ALA A 226 -5.53 -23.49 -13.37
C ALA A 226 -4.88 -22.15 -12.96
N SER A 227 -4.65 -21.25 -13.90
CA SER A 227 -4.12 -19.92 -13.62
C SER A 227 -5.14 -18.94 -13.02
N CYS A 228 -6.44 -19.27 -13.08
CA CYS A 228 -7.51 -18.44 -12.54
C CYS A 228 -7.77 -18.66 -11.06
N TYR A 229 -7.67 -19.91 -10.58
CA TYR A 229 -8.05 -20.25 -9.21
C TYR A 229 -7.36 -19.37 -8.15
N PRO A 230 -6.05 -19.07 -8.24
CA PRO A 230 -5.39 -18.19 -7.28
C PRO A 230 -5.89 -16.74 -7.29
N LEU A 231 -6.60 -16.32 -8.35
CA LEU A 231 -7.17 -14.98 -8.46
C LEU A 231 -8.54 -14.88 -7.80
N LEU A 232 -9.16 -16.00 -7.47
CA LEU A 232 -10.52 -16.06 -6.96
C LEU A 232 -10.56 -16.09 -5.44
N ILE A 233 -11.68 -15.59 -4.89
CA ILE A 233 -12.01 -15.68 -3.47
C ILE A 233 -13.49 -15.98 -3.29
N SER A 234 -13.85 -16.53 -2.13
CA SER A 234 -15.23 -16.56 -1.70
C SER A 234 -15.74 -15.15 -1.45
N GLY A 235 -16.97 -14.88 -1.87
CA GLY A 235 -17.68 -13.65 -1.65
C GLY A 235 -19.09 -13.95 -1.13
N ALA A 236 -20.12 -13.44 -1.80
CA ALA A 236 -21.51 -13.81 -1.53
C ALA A 236 -21.77 -15.31 -1.82
N ARG A 237 -21.01 -15.86 -2.77
CA ARG A 237 -20.97 -17.30 -3.04
C ARG A 237 -19.67 -17.92 -2.53
N THR A 238 -19.75 -19.11 -1.96
CA THR A 238 -18.58 -19.89 -1.55
C THR A 238 -17.81 -20.34 -2.79
N LEU A 239 -16.50 -20.08 -2.81
CA LEU A 239 -15.64 -20.60 -3.87
C LEU A 239 -15.58 -22.13 -3.75
N PRO A 240 -15.97 -22.88 -4.80
CA PRO A 240 -15.85 -24.35 -4.80
C PRO A 240 -14.38 -24.77 -4.77
N SER A 241 -14.14 -26.06 -4.54
CA SER A 241 -12.78 -26.60 -4.67
C SER A 241 -12.25 -26.39 -6.11
N GLU A 242 -10.93 -26.37 -6.25
CA GLU A 242 -10.31 -26.17 -7.57
C GLU A 242 -10.79 -27.20 -8.59
N HIS A 243 -10.96 -28.44 -8.17
CA HIS A 243 -11.45 -29.53 -9.03
C HIS A 243 -12.92 -29.31 -9.47
N GLU A 244 -13.81 -28.97 -8.55
CA GLU A 244 -15.21 -28.69 -8.85
C GLU A 244 -15.36 -27.48 -9.78
N LEU A 245 -14.60 -26.42 -9.51
CA LEU A 245 -14.57 -25.25 -10.37
C LEU A 245 -14.11 -25.63 -11.78
N TYR A 246 -13.05 -26.43 -11.89
CA TYR A 246 -12.50 -26.86 -13.17
C TYR A 246 -13.52 -27.64 -14.00
N GLU A 247 -14.28 -28.56 -13.41
CA GLU A 247 -15.33 -29.30 -14.10
C GLU A 247 -16.48 -28.39 -14.57
N THR A 248 -16.85 -27.40 -13.77
CA THR A 248 -17.86 -26.39 -14.15
C THR A 248 -17.37 -25.54 -15.33
N LEU A 249 -16.12 -25.10 -15.30
CA LEU A 249 -15.54 -24.22 -16.31
C LEU A 249 -15.28 -24.91 -17.65
N ARG A 250 -15.12 -26.22 -17.66
CA ARG A 250 -15.03 -27.02 -18.90
C ARG A 250 -16.29 -26.92 -19.77
N GLN A 251 -17.43 -26.69 -19.14
CA GLN A 251 -18.73 -26.57 -19.83
C GLN A 251 -19.06 -25.12 -20.18
N ALA A 252 -18.25 -24.16 -19.72
CA ALA A 252 -18.48 -22.75 -19.96
C ALA A 252 -18.35 -22.41 -21.47
N PRO A 253 -19.11 -21.41 -21.95
CA PRO A 253 -18.98 -20.92 -23.32
C PRO A 253 -17.53 -20.45 -23.59
N LYS A 254 -17.09 -20.48 -24.85
CA LYS A 254 -15.76 -20.00 -25.22
C LYS A 254 -15.78 -18.50 -25.46
N VAL A 255 -14.84 -17.80 -24.84
CA VAL A 255 -14.57 -16.41 -25.17
C VAL A 255 -13.79 -16.34 -26.48
N LEU A 256 -14.32 -15.60 -27.45
CA LEU A 256 -13.68 -15.36 -28.75
C LEU A 256 -12.80 -14.13 -28.69
N ILE A 257 -13.36 -13.00 -28.28
CA ILE A 257 -12.69 -11.70 -28.19
C ILE A 257 -13.13 -11.05 -26.88
N TYR A 258 -12.23 -10.31 -26.26
CA TYR A 258 -12.55 -9.47 -25.10
C TYR A 258 -11.79 -8.15 -25.14
N SER A 259 -12.35 -7.13 -24.50
CA SER A 259 -11.68 -5.86 -24.20
C SER A 259 -12.03 -5.35 -22.82
N LEU A 260 -11.11 -4.62 -22.21
CA LEU A 260 -11.28 -3.97 -20.91
C LEU A 260 -11.39 -2.47 -21.14
N THR A 261 -12.60 -1.92 -20.97
CA THR A 261 -12.89 -0.55 -21.37
C THR A 261 -12.54 0.47 -20.31
N SER A 262 -12.97 0.28 -19.09
CA SER A 262 -12.73 1.22 -18.01
C SER A 262 -12.67 0.49 -16.66
N GLY A 263 -12.07 1.15 -15.68
CA GLY A 263 -12.07 0.66 -14.32
C GLY A 263 -12.13 1.84 -13.35
N SER A 264 -12.95 1.72 -12.32
CA SER A 264 -13.00 2.67 -11.22
C SER A 264 -12.60 1.97 -9.92
N VAL A 265 -11.75 2.61 -9.14
CA VAL A 265 -11.39 2.16 -7.80
C VAL A 265 -12.26 2.95 -6.83
N ALA A 266 -12.83 2.27 -5.85
CA ALA A 266 -13.58 2.91 -4.78
C ALA A 266 -12.69 3.85 -3.96
N LEU A 267 -13.28 4.85 -3.31
CA LEU A 267 -12.55 5.85 -2.53
C LEU A 267 -11.72 5.26 -1.39
N ASP A 268 -12.13 4.11 -0.86
CA ASP A 268 -11.40 3.37 0.18
C ASP A 268 -10.23 2.55 -0.38
N GLY A 269 -10.10 2.46 -1.70
CA GLY A 269 -9.08 1.65 -2.37
C GLY A 269 -9.28 0.13 -2.24
N GLN A 270 -10.32 -0.33 -1.52
CA GLN A 270 -10.50 -1.75 -1.18
C GLN A 270 -11.28 -2.52 -2.26
N SER A 271 -11.94 -1.84 -3.15
CA SER A 271 -12.67 -2.46 -4.25
C SER A 271 -12.52 -1.68 -5.55
N ALA A 272 -12.70 -2.38 -6.65
CA ALA A 272 -12.73 -1.79 -7.98
C ALA A 272 -13.75 -2.49 -8.86
N ILE A 273 -14.22 -1.79 -9.86
CA ILE A 273 -15.05 -2.34 -10.93
C ILE A 273 -14.31 -2.16 -12.24
N VAL A 274 -14.17 -3.24 -13.00
CA VAL A 274 -13.60 -3.23 -14.35
C VAL A 274 -14.72 -3.59 -15.32
N CYS A 275 -14.99 -2.72 -16.29
CA CYS A 275 -15.98 -3.01 -17.34
C CYS A 275 -15.36 -3.87 -18.43
N VAL A 276 -16.03 -4.97 -18.75
CA VAL A 276 -15.57 -5.98 -19.70
C VAL A 276 -16.55 -6.06 -20.86
N ASP A 277 -16.03 -5.93 -22.07
CA ASP A 277 -16.75 -6.27 -23.29
C ASP A 277 -16.20 -7.58 -23.83
N TYR A 278 -17.05 -8.51 -24.20
CA TYR A 278 -16.61 -9.79 -24.75
C TYR A 278 -17.66 -10.44 -25.63
N SER A 279 -17.22 -11.35 -26.51
CA SER A 279 -18.09 -12.19 -27.28
C SER A 279 -17.89 -13.67 -26.94
N LEU A 280 -19.00 -14.37 -26.78
CA LEU A 280 -19.06 -15.79 -26.45
C LEU A 280 -19.49 -16.64 -27.64
N LEU A 281 -18.85 -17.79 -27.82
CA LEU A 281 -19.36 -18.87 -28.66
C LEU A 281 -20.11 -19.85 -27.76
N ARG A 282 -21.43 -19.90 -27.94
CA ARG A 282 -22.28 -20.87 -27.20
C ARG A 282 -22.19 -22.25 -27.82
N ASN A 283 -22.54 -23.28 -27.03
CA ASN A 283 -22.50 -24.68 -27.46
C ASN A 283 -23.43 -24.99 -28.65
N ASN A 284 -24.44 -24.16 -28.87
CA ASN A 284 -25.35 -24.22 -30.04
C ASN A 284 -24.78 -23.57 -31.31
N GLY A 285 -23.53 -23.09 -31.29
CA GLY A 285 -22.87 -22.38 -32.39
C GLY A 285 -23.25 -20.91 -32.55
N SER A 286 -24.14 -20.37 -31.74
CA SER A 286 -24.47 -18.93 -31.79
C SER A 286 -23.40 -18.09 -31.10
N THR A 287 -23.19 -16.88 -31.61
CA THR A 287 -22.31 -15.88 -30.98
C THR A 287 -23.16 -14.85 -30.25
N GLN A 288 -22.77 -14.52 -29.03
CA GLN A 288 -23.39 -13.48 -28.20
C GLN A 288 -22.36 -12.43 -27.84
N GLU A 289 -22.70 -11.15 -28.07
CA GLU A 289 -21.91 -10.01 -27.60
C GLU A 289 -22.47 -9.53 -26.26
N ILE A 290 -21.58 -9.28 -25.31
CA ILE A 290 -21.87 -8.71 -24.00
C ILE A 290 -20.99 -7.46 -23.87
N LYS A 291 -21.62 -6.34 -23.51
CA LYS A 291 -20.94 -5.04 -23.39
C LYS A 291 -21.06 -4.48 -21.99
N ALA A 292 -19.99 -3.83 -21.55
CA ALA A 292 -19.88 -3.10 -20.29
C ALA A 292 -20.30 -3.92 -19.06
N LEU A 293 -20.05 -5.25 -19.07
CA LEU A 293 -20.32 -6.07 -17.89
C LEU A 293 -19.40 -5.67 -16.74
N PRO A 294 -19.92 -5.27 -15.56
CA PRO A 294 -19.09 -4.88 -14.44
C PRO A 294 -18.51 -6.12 -13.75
N LEU A 295 -17.19 -6.24 -13.77
CA LEU A 295 -16.44 -7.21 -13.02
C LEU A 295 -15.93 -6.57 -11.72
N LYS A 296 -16.46 -6.99 -10.58
CA LYS A 296 -16.02 -6.54 -9.27
C LYS A 296 -14.71 -7.22 -8.89
N VAL A 297 -13.79 -6.43 -8.35
CA VAL A 297 -12.48 -6.88 -7.87
C VAL A 297 -12.26 -6.30 -6.47
N LEU A 298 -11.73 -7.09 -5.55
CA LEU A 298 -11.48 -6.71 -4.15
C LEU A 298 -10.00 -6.75 -3.84
N LEU A 299 -9.52 -5.79 -3.05
CA LEU A 299 -8.16 -5.80 -2.50
C LEU A 299 -8.16 -6.63 -1.22
N ILE A 300 -7.56 -7.82 -1.28
CA ILE A 300 -7.48 -8.77 -0.17
C ILE A 300 -6.01 -9.17 0.02
N ASP A 301 -5.53 -9.10 1.26
CA ASP A 301 -4.12 -9.44 1.60
C ASP A 301 -3.09 -8.69 0.74
N GLY A 302 -3.39 -7.46 0.37
CA GLY A 302 -2.49 -6.59 -0.40
C GLY A 302 -2.52 -6.79 -1.91
N ILE A 303 -3.32 -7.72 -2.45
CA ILE A 303 -3.49 -7.93 -3.89
C ILE A 303 -4.97 -7.91 -4.29
N PHE A 304 -5.22 -7.60 -5.57
CA PHE A 304 -6.57 -7.65 -6.11
C PHE A 304 -6.99 -9.08 -6.43
N ARG A 305 -8.22 -9.44 -6.04
CA ARG A 305 -8.84 -10.74 -6.30
C ARG A 305 -10.26 -10.57 -6.78
N ILE A 306 -10.78 -11.58 -7.46
CA ILE A 306 -12.12 -11.59 -8.04
C ILE A 306 -13.03 -12.47 -7.16
N PRO A 307 -14.10 -11.91 -6.58
CA PRO A 307 -15.13 -12.71 -5.93
C PRO A 307 -15.74 -13.74 -6.87
N TYR A 308 -15.98 -14.95 -6.38
CA TYR A 308 -16.51 -16.06 -7.21
C TYR A 308 -17.84 -15.71 -7.88
N GLU A 309 -18.72 -14.95 -7.21
CA GLU A 309 -19.97 -14.46 -7.81
C GLU A 309 -19.71 -13.58 -9.05
N SER A 310 -18.63 -12.82 -9.08
CA SER A 310 -18.28 -11.99 -10.24
C SER A 310 -17.86 -12.85 -11.44
N LEU A 311 -17.11 -13.93 -11.20
CA LEU A 311 -16.81 -14.92 -12.24
C LEU A 311 -18.08 -15.65 -12.70
N HIS A 312 -18.94 -16.06 -11.77
CA HIS A 312 -20.19 -16.74 -12.06
C HIS A 312 -21.09 -15.89 -12.99
N ASN A 313 -21.21 -14.60 -12.69
CA ASN A 313 -21.97 -13.66 -13.52
C ASN A 313 -21.34 -13.46 -14.90
N LEU A 314 -20.00 -13.41 -14.96
CA LEU A 314 -19.25 -13.26 -16.21
C LEU A 314 -19.48 -14.46 -17.14
N LEU A 315 -19.59 -15.66 -16.59
CA LEU A 315 -19.78 -16.90 -17.32
C LEU A 315 -21.24 -17.20 -17.65
N GLU A 316 -22.17 -16.40 -17.16
CA GLU A 316 -23.64 -16.66 -17.26
C GLU A 316 -24.00 -18.06 -16.78
N LEU A 317 -23.34 -18.56 -15.74
CA LEU A 317 -23.67 -19.85 -15.17
C LEU A 317 -25.06 -19.85 -14.55
N PRO A 318 -25.81 -20.97 -14.59
CA PRO A 318 -27.14 -21.06 -13.98
C PRO A 318 -27.03 -20.81 -12.47
N ASN A 319 -28.03 -20.13 -11.91
CA ASN A 319 -28.13 -19.99 -10.46
C ASN A 319 -28.54 -21.36 -9.88
N GLU A 320 -27.71 -21.91 -9.03
CA GLU A 320 -28.02 -23.08 -8.22
C GLU A 320 -29.08 -22.77 -7.15
#